data_458d600929d205e51a9543addc6c44fc
#
_entry.id   458d600929d205e51a9543addc6c44fc
#
_cell.length_a   1.000
_cell.length_b   1.000
_cell.length_c   1.000
_cell.angle_alpha   90.00
_cell.angle_beta   90.00
_cell.angle_gamma   90.00
#
_symmetry.space_group_name_H-M   'P 1'
#
loop_
_entity.id
_entity.type
_entity.pdbx_description
1 polymer ?
#
loop_
_entity_poly.entity_id
_entity_poly.type
_entity_poly.pdbx_seq_one_letter_code
_entity_poly.pdbx_strand_id
1 'polypeptide(L)'
;DGDRLTAGTVHHEIAHILDGILTEAGVLTEEDWMALCPGGFSYGPEQTLYPDFFVDEYAMTDLLEDRARTFEAAILRGPGAYADAPALWLKLEYFSRAIRTHFDTTLWPEKTIWELGLE
;
A
#
# COMPACT_ATOMS: atom_id res chain seq x y z
N ASP A 1 -7.57 -4.24 -22.94
CA ASP A 1 -8.03 -5.59 -23.07
C ASP A 1 -8.17 -6.25 -21.73
N GLY A 2 -9.42 -6.48 -21.31
CA GLY A 2 -9.74 -7.04 -20.00
C GLY A 2 -9.25 -8.47 -19.78
N ASP A 3 -8.85 -9.13 -20.85
CA ASP A 3 -8.36 -10.51 -20.76
C ASP A 3 -6.91 -10.57 -20.31
N ARG A 4 -6.26 -9.44 -20.23
CA ARG A 4 -4.83 -9.40 -19.91
C ARG A 4 -4.61 -8.98 -18.47
N LEU A 5 -4.13 -9.93 -17.69
CA LEU A 5 -3.70 -9.64 -16.34
C LEU A 5 -2.20 -9.41 -16.36
N THR A 6 -1.80 -8.21 -15.98
CA THR A 6 -0.39 -7.91 -15.78
C THR A 6 -0.02 -8.28 -14.35
N ALA A 7 1.28 -8.37 -14.06
CA ALA A 7 1.76 -8.58 -12.70
C ALA A 7 1.24 -7.48 -11.77
N GLY A 8 1.22 -6.23 -12.25
CA GLY A 8 0.69 -5.12 -11.47
C GLY A 8 -0.78 -5.30 -11.12
N THR A 9 -1.60 -5.72 -12.09
CA THR A 9 -3.02 -5.97 -11.84
C THR A 9 -3.24 -7.06 -10.81
N VAL A 10 -2.47 -8.15 -10.88
CA VAL A 10 -2.57 -9.25 -9.93
C VAL A 10 -2.19 -8.76 -8.52
N HIS A 11 -1.09 -8.04 -8.38
CA HIS A 11 -0.67 -7.49 -7.08
C HIS A 11 -1.67 -6.51 -6.52
N HIS A 12 -2.29 -5.71 -7.39
CA HIS A 12 -3.31 -4.74 -7.01
C HIS A 12 -4.54 -5.45 -6.42
N GLU A 13 -5.01 -6.51 -7.08
CA GLU A 13 -6.16 -7.27 -6.60
C GLU A 13 -5.85 -8.02 -5.30
N ILE A 14 -4.66 -8.58 -5.18
CA ILE A 14 -4.22 -9.21 -3.92
C ILE A 14 -4.22 -8.19 -2.80
N ALA A 15 -3.77 -6.97 -3.07
CA ALA A 15 -3.77 -5.90 -2.06
C ALA A 15 -5.18 -5.60 -1.56
N HIS A 16 -6.18 -5.56 -2.45
CA HIS A 16 -7.57 -5.34 -2.06
C HIS A 16 -8.09 -6.47 -1.17
N ILE A 17 -7.74 -7.72 -1.49
CA ILE A 17 -8.14 -8.86 -0.68
C ILE A 17 -7.51 -8.78 0.72
N LEU A 18 -6.22 -8.50 0.78
CA LEU A 18 -5.51 -8.33 2.05
C LEU A 18 -6.10 -7.16 2.86
N ASP A 19 -6.36 -6.04 2.20
CA ASP A 19 -6.95 -4.87 2.84
C ASP A 19 -8.27 -5.22 3.54
N GLY A 20 -9.16 -5.93 2.84
CA GLY A 20 -10.43 -6.35 3.42
C GLY A 20 -10.25 -7.24 4.65
N ILE A 21 -9.36 -8.21 4.58
CA ILE A 21 -9.06 -9.11 5.70
C ILE A 21 -8.50 -8.35 6.89
N LEU A 22 -7.52 -7.48 6.64
CA LEU A 22 -6.83 -6.75 7.71
C LEU A 22 -7.72 -5.70 8.36
N THR A 23 -8.57 -5.06 7.56
CA THR A 23 -9.52 -4.07 8.06
C THR A 23 -10.56 -4.75 8.95
N GLU A 24 -11.09 -5.88 8.52
CA GLU A 24 -12.06 -6.63 9.32
C GLU A 24 -11.44 -7.14 10.62
N ALA A 25 -10.17 -7.51 10.57
CA ALA A 25 -9.45 -7.96 11.77
C ALA A 25 -9.09 -6.83 12.74
N GLY A 26 -9.23 -5.57 12.30
CA GLY A 26 -8.93 -4.41 13.13
C GLY A 26 -7.44 -4.06 13.23
N VAL A 27 -6.58 -4.72 12.44
CA VAL A 27 -5.15 -4.45 12.45
C VAL A 27 -4.76 -3.38 11.43
N LEU A 28 -5.69 -2.99 10.55
CA LEU A 28 -5.51 -1.93 9.58
C LEU A 28 -6.71 -1.01 9.70
N THR A 29 -6.50 0.24 10.14
CA THR A 29 -7.60 1.18 10.36
C THR A 29 -7.48 2.39 9.45
N GLU A 30 -8.64 3.01 9.17
CA GLU A 30 -8.67 4.24 8.39
C GLU A 30 -7.97 5.38 9.13
N GLU A 31 -8.23 5.50 10.44
CA GLU A 31 -7.64 6.56 11.25
C GLU A 31 -6.12 6.55 11.20
N ASP A 32 -5.52 5.38 11.43
CA ASP A 32 -4.05 5.27 11.43
C ASP A 32 -3.47 5.50 10.05
N TRP A 33 -4.16 5.05 9.00
CA TRP A 33 -3.71 5.30 7.63
C TRP A 33 -3.77 6.78 7.29
N MET A 34 -4.88 7.44 7.63
CA MET A 34 -5.05 8.87 7.34
C MET A 34 -4.01 9.73 8.06
N ALA A 35 -3.52 9.27 9.20
CA ALA A 35 -2.43 9.95 9.90
C ALA A 35 -1.13 9.97 9.10
N LEU A 36 -1.00 9.10 8.10
CA LEU A 36 0.17 9.02 7.21
C LEU A 36 -0.02 9.85 5.94
N CYS A 37 -1.16 10.49 5.77
CA CYS A 37 -1.46 11.37 4.65
C CYS A 37 -1.23 12.84 5.04
N PRO A 38 -1.19 13.76 4.06
CA PRO A 38 -1.04 15.19 4.39
C PRO A 38 -2.16 15.67 5.32
N GLY A 39 -1.83 16.55 6.26
CA GLY A 39 -2.82 17.11 7.16
C GLY A 39 -3.95 17.78 6.38
N GLY A 40 -5.19 17.47 6.74
CA GLY A 40 -6.37 18.02 6.08
C GLY A 40 -6.71 17.37 4.74
N PHE A 41 -5.96 16.38 4.30
CA PHE A 41 -6.22 15.68 3.04
C PHE A 41 -7.52 14.88 3.12
N SER A 42 -8.27 14.86 2.03
CA SER A 42 -9.39 13.92 1.85
C SER A 42 -9.35 13.35 0.43
N TYR A 43 -9.70 12.07 0.32
CA TYR A 43 -9.74 11.41 -0.99
C TYR A 43 -10.85 11.96 -1.86
N GLY A 44 -10.62 11.96 -3.16
CA GLY A 44 -11.60 12.38 -4.15
C GLY A 44 -10.96 12.58 -5.51
N PRO A 45 -11.76 12.85 -6.54
CA PRO A 45 -11.23 13.11 -7.88
C PRO A 45 -10.59 14.50 -7.95
N GLU A 46 -9.76 14.72 -8.96
CA GLU A 46 -9.21 16.04 -9.29
C GLU A 46 -8.43 16.69 -8.15
N GLN A 47 -7.55 15.93 -7.54
CA GLN A 47 -6.71 16.43 -6.47
C GLN A 47 -5.44 17.07 -7.01
N THR A 48 -4.92 18.05 -6.27
CA THR A 48 -3.55 18.49 -6.46
C THR A 48 -2.63 17.34 -6.06
N LEU A 49 -1.69 16.98 -6.91
CA LEU A 49 -0.79 15.86 -6.64
C LEU A 49 0.12 16.16 -5.45
N TYR A 50 0.20 15.20 -4.56
CA TYR A 50 1.15 15.17 -3.45
C TYR A 50 2.16 14.05 -3.69
N PRO A 51 3.19 14.27 -4.51
CA PRO A 51 4.09 13.18 -4.95
C PRO A 51 4.89 12.55 -3.82
N ASP A 52 5.04 13.25 -2.70
CA ASP A 52 5.76 12.71 -1.55
C ASP A 52 4.91 11.75 -0.71
N PHE A 53 3.59 11.76 -0.92
CA PHE A 53 2.64 11.00 -0.10
C PHE A 53 1.87 9.93 -0.89
N PHE A 54 1.82 10.04 -2.22
CA PHE A 54 1.05 9.13 -3.06
C PHE A 54 1.86 8.71 -4.28
N VAL A 55 1.69 7.45 -4.70
CA VAL A 55 2.45 6.94 -5.84
C VAL A 55 2.01 7.57 -7.15
N ASP A 56 0.72 7.95 -7.26
CA ASP A 56 0.16 8.61 -8.45
C ASP A 56 -1.17 9.27 -8.11
N GLU A 57 -1.79 9.90 -9.11
CA GLU A 57 -3.07 10.58 -8.93
C GLU A 57 -4.21 9.61 -8.58
N TYR A 58 -4.17 8.41 -9.14
CA TYR A 58 -5.20 7.42 -8.89
C TYR A 58 -5.25 7.03 -7.40
N ALA A 59 -4.10 6.98 -6.74
CA ALA A 59 -4.01 6.68 -5.32
C ALA A 59 -4.72 7.73 -4.45
N MET A 60 -4.92 8.93 -4.97
CA MET A 60 -5.58 10.01 -4.24
C MET A 60 -7.09 9.99 -4.36
N THR A 61 -7.65 9.09 -5.16
CA THR A 61 -9.09 9.04 -5.41
C THR A 61 -9.87 8.30 -4.35
N ASP A 62 -9.23 7.33 -3.68
CA ASP A 62 -9.92 6.43 -2.76
C ASP A 62 -8.92 5.79 -1.81
N LEU A 63 -9.34 5.60 -0.56
CA LEU A 63 -8.51 4.98 0.48
C LEU A 63 -8.01 3.59 0.06
N LEU A 64 -8.91 2.77 -0.46
CA LEU A 64 -8.57 1.40 -0.86
C LEU A 64 -7.60 1.40 -2.04
N GLU A 65 -7.75 2.36 -2.95
CA GLU A 65 -6.85 2.49 -4.10
C GLU A 65 -5.48 2.98 -3.66
N ASP A 66 -5.40 3.88 -2.69
CA ASP A 66 -4.12 4.32 -2.13
C ASP A 66 -3.34 3.13 -1.55
N ARG A 67 -4.01 2.31 -0.75
CA ARG A 67 -3.39 1.12 -0.15
C ARG A 67 -2.92 0.15 -1.23
N ALA A 68 -3.78 -0.14 -2.21
CA ALA A 68 -3.47 -1.08 -3.28
C ALA A 68 -2.33 -0.56 -4.17
N ARG A 69 -2.34 0.73 -4.52
CA ARG A 69 -1.31 1.32 -5.36
C ARG A 69 0.04 1.37 -4.65
N THR A 70 0.03 1.67 -3.37
CA THR A 70 1.26 1.70 -2.56
C THR A 70 1.91 0.31 -2.51
N PHE A 71 1.11 -0.72 -2.31
CA PHE A 71 1.56 -2.11 -2.27
C PHE A 71 2.06 -2.57 -3.65
N GLU A 72 1.27 -2.34 -4.69
CA GLU A 72 1.60 -2.72 -6.06
C GLU A 72 2.91 -2.07 -6.52
N ALA A 73 3.04 -0.77 -6.32
CA ALA A 73 4.21 -0.04 -6.76
C ALA A 73 5.47 -0.50 -6.03
N ALA A 74 5.36 -0.87 -4.75
CA ALA A 74 6.50 -1.40 -4.01
C ALA A 74 7.04 -2.68 -4.65
N ILE A 75 6.16 -3.58 -5.06
CA ILE A 75 6.55 -4.83 -5.70
C ILE A 75 7.15 -4.58 -7.07
N LEU A 76 6.49 -3.75 -7.88
CA LEU A 76 6.93 -3.47 -9.25
C LEU A 76 8.25 -2.71 -9.30
N ARG A 77 8.47 -1.78 -8.38
CA ARG A 77 9.71 -1.01 -8.32
C ARG A 77 10.86 -1.81 -7.69
N GLY A 78 10.53 -2.76 -6.83
CA GLY A 78 11.49 -3.68 -6.26
C GLY A 78 12.23 -3.15 -5.02
N PRO A 79 13.39 -3.76 -4.69
CA PRO A 79 14.14 -3.38 -3.49
C PRO A 79 14.43 -1.89 -3.44
N GLY A 80 14.23 -1.29 -2.27
CA GLY A 80 14.49 0.12 -2.07
C GLY A 80 13.47 1.05 -2.71
N ALA A 81 12.28 0.55 -3.09
CA ALA A 81 11.26 1.33 -3.80
C ALA A 81 10.95 2.67 -3.14
N TYR A 82 10.90 2.71 -1.82
CA TYR A 82 10.54 3.91 -1.06
C TYR A 82 11.69 4.46 -0.21
N ALA A 83 12.93 4.13 -0.58
CA ALA A 83 14.11 4.56 0.19
C ALA A 83 14.18 6.09 0.35
N ASP A 84 13.77 6.84 -0.67
CA ASP A 84 13.79 8.30 -0.67
C ASP A 84 12.41 8.92 -0.53
N ALA A 85 11.41 8.15 -0.07
CA ALA A 85 10.03 8.60 0.04
C ALA A 85 9.47 8.25 1.41
N PRO A 86 9.78 9.03 2.46
CA PRO A 86 9.44 8.68 3.85
C PRO A 86 7.96 8.42 4.10
N ALA A 87 7.07 9.20 3.50
CA ALA A 87 5.63 9.02 3.70
C ALA A 87 5.13 7.72 3.06
N LEU A 88 5.61 7.40 1.87
CA LEU A 88 5.27 6.14 1.20
C LEU A 88 5.89 4.95 1.94
N TRP A 89 7.09 5.13 2.45
CA TRP A 89 7.74 4.12 3.28
C TRP A 89 6.89 3.79 4.50
N LEU A 90 6.39 4.81 5.20
CA LEU A 90 5.54 4.62 6.38
C LEU A 90 4.23 3.92 6.04
N LYS A 91 3.62 4.24 4.91
CA LYS A 91 2.40 3.57 4.46
C LYS A 91 2.65 2.09 4.19
N LEU A 92 3.72 1.77 3.47
CA LEU A 92 4.07 0.38 3.19
C LEU A 92 4.42 -0.37 4.48
N GLU A 93 5.16 0.28 5.37
CA GLU A 93 5.53 -0.33 6.66
C GLU A 93 4.28 -0.66 7.47
N TYR A 94 3.32 0.26 7.54
CA TYR A 94 2.09 0.02 8.27
C TYR A 94 1.31 -1.16 7.69
N PHE A 95 1.16 -1.20 6.36
CA PHE A 95 0.47 -2.30 5.68
C PHE A 95 1.20 -3.62 5.94
N SER A 96 2.52 -3.64 5.80
CA SER A 96 3.34 -4.84 6.03
C SER A 96 3.24 -5.33 7.47
N ARG A 97 3.29 -4.42 8.41
CA ARG A 97 3.17 -4.74 9.83
C ARG A 97 1.80 -5.33 10.16
N ALA A 98 0.73 -4.80 9.55
CA ALA A 98 -0.61 -5.33 9.71
C ALA A 98 -0.68 -6.78 9.20
N ILE A 99 -0.09 -7.06 8.04
CA ILE A 99 -0.01 -8.42 7.49
C ILE A 99 0.70 -9.36 8.46
N ARG A 100 1.87 -8.93 8.94
CA ARG A 100 2.68 -9.75 9.86
C ARG A 100 1.98 -9.97 11.20
N THR A 101 1.17 -9.02 11.62
CA THR A 101 0.41 -9.12 12.87
C THR A 101 -0.74 -10.13 12.74
N HIS A 102 -1.42 -10.13 11.60
CA HIS A 102 -2.61 -10.95 11.42
C HIS A 102 -2.32 -12.39 11.01
N PHE A 103 -1.33 -12.59 10.11
CA PHE A 103 -1.03 -13.92 9.58
C PHE A 103 0.11 -14.58 10.36
N ASP A 104 0.09 -15.93 10.38
CA ASP A 104 1.23 -16.70 10.90
C ASP A 104 2.33 -16.67 9.85
N THR A 105 3.39 -15.93 10.14
CA THR A 105 4.49 -15.71 9.20
C THR A 105 5.74 -16.53 9.54
N THR A 106 5.60 -17.52 10.42
CA THR A 106 6.73 -18.33 10.90
C THR A 106 7.55 -18.95 9.75
N LEU A 107 6.86 -19.40 8.70
CA LEU A 107 7.50 -20.06 7.56
C LEU A 107 7.77 -19.12 6.39
N TRP A 108 7.50 -17.82 6.56
CA TRP A 108 7.75 -16.84 5.50
C TRP A 108 9.23 -16.47 5.46
N PRO A 109 9.72 -15.98 4.31
CA PRO A 109 11.06 -15.40 4.28
C PRO A 109 11.16 -14.22 5.22
N GLU A 110 12.37 -13.87 5.61
CA GLU A 110 12.61 -12.72 6.48
C GLU A 110 12.00 -11.45 5.89
N LYS A 111 12.13 -11.28 4.57
CA LYS A 111 11.51 -10.18 3.84
C LYS A 111 10.70 -10.73 2.67
N THR A 112 9.44 -10.34 2.62
CA THR A 112 8.58 -10.67 1.48
C THR A 112 8.89 -9.74 0.31
N ILE A 113 8.33 -10.07 -0.86
CA ILE A 113 8.56 -9.28 -2.08
C ILE A 113 8.16 -7.80 -1.91
N TRP A 114 7.09 -7.51 -1.15
CA TRP A 114 6.72 -6.10 -0.91
C TRP A 114 7.58 -5.44 0.16
N GLU A 115 8.08 -6.21 1.13
CA GLU A 115 8.94 -5.66 2.19
C GLU A 115 10.30 -5.22 1.68
N LEU A 116 10.73 -5.73 0.54
CA LEU A 116 11.96 -5.26 -0.11
C LEU A 116 11.87 -3.77 -0.45
N GLY A 117 10.68 -3.24 -0.63
CA GLY A 117 10.47 -1.81 -0.86
C GLY A 117 10.85 -0.93 0.34
N LEU A 118 11.02 -1.53 1.51
CA LEU A 118 11.39 -0.83 2.74
C LEU A 118 12.91 -0.73 2.95
N GLU A 119 13.68 -1.35 2.09
CA GLU A 119 15.15 -1.36 2.22
C GLU A 119 15.82 -0.01 1.99
#